data_c288a5a3504d709d06e6471eb2c15660
#
_entry.id   c288a5a3504d709d06e6471eb2c15660
#
_cell.length_a   1.000
_cell.length_b   1.000
_cell.length_c   1.000
_cell.angle_alpha   90.00
_cell.angle_beta   90.00
_cell.angle_gamma   90.00
#
_symmetry.space_group_name_H-M   'P 1'
#
loop_
_entity.id
_entity.type
_entity.pdbx_description
1 polymer ?
#
loop_
_entity_poly.entity_id
_entity_poly.type
_entity_poly.pdbx_seq_one_letter_code
_entity_poly.pdbx_strand_id
1 'polypeptide(L)'
;NTLARLLVYTCIMPNSPCIYIAVKFDNAIKQCFDLCVESAKECELSIETSSKNDGSIVFSNGSSIIFRGNSNKVEADKLRGNKFRLACVDEAAFQINMNYLVNDVLTPCLMDYNDSVLVLASTPAVVPHTFFQKAFDGQEYKNYSWSLVDNPFIPNPEEEIQRIADSKGIPLDSPFILRELRGLWYFDTEAQVFKGRKTYIVPSDLKELNFTNICVGVDFGFSDYNAVVSLAYNKDTRQAWV
;
A
#
# COMPACT_ATOMS: atom_id res chain seq x y z
N ASN A 1 -10.05 5.75 14.92
CA ASN A 1 -9.13 5.50 13.83
C ASN A 1 -7.69 5.70 14.29
N THR A 2 -6.88 4.65 14.23
CA THR A 2 -5.53 4.61 14.80
C THR A 2 -4.58 5.62 14.13
N LEU A 3 -4.64 5.76 12.80
CA LEU A 3 -3.77 6.68 12.06
C LEU A 3 -4.06 8.15 12.40
N ALA A 4 -5.34 8.52 12.53
CA ALA A 4 -5.71 9.88 12.92
C ALA A 4 -5.16 10.26 14.31
N ARG A 5 -5.30 9.35 15.27
CA ARG A 5 -4.75 9.55 16.63
C ARG A 5 -3.24 9.63 16.62
N LEU A 6 -2.57 8.76 15.85
CA LEU A 6 -1.11 8.79 15.73
C LEU A 6 -0.59 10.13 15.16
N LEU A 7 -1.25 10.66 14.11
CA LEU A 7 -0.95 11.96 13.54
C LEU A 7 -1.10 13.08 14.57
N VAL A 8 -2.22 13.12 15.29
CA VAL A 8 -2.49 14.14 16.30
C VAL A 8 -1.54 14.01 17.49
N TYR A 9 -1.27 12.81 17.99
CA TYR A 9 -0.31 12.60 19.07
C TYR A 9 1.11 13.04 18.70
N THR A 10 1.53 12.82 17.44
CA THR A 10 2.79 13.37 16.96
C THR A 10 2.78 14.90 16.96
N CYS A 11 1.64 15.52 16.62
CA CYS A 11 1.48 16.97 16.62
C CYS A 11 1.42 17.61 18.02
N ILE A 12 1.28 16.84 19.10
CA ILE A 12 1.41 17.37 20.48
C ILE A 12 2.83 17.93 20.68
N MET A 13 3.84 17.30 20.09
CA MET A 13 5.17 17.84 20.05
C MET A 13 5.20 19.06 19.12
N PRO A 14 5.63 20.25 19.57
CA PRO A 14 5.65 21.45 18.77
C PRO A 14 6.47 21.32 17.47
N ASN A 15 6.06 22.04 16.43
CA ASN A 15 6.72 22.08 15.13
C ASN A 15 6.87 20.68 14.50
N SER A 16 5.84 19.86 14.59
CA SER A 16 5.78 18.51 14.02
C SER A 16 4.89 18.48 12.78
N PRO A 17 5.45 18.65 11.56
CA PRO A 17 4.70 18.48 10.34
C PRO A 17 4.47 16.99 10.06
N CYS A 18 3.22 16.65 9.77
CA CYS A 18 2.78 15.30 9.47
C CYS A 18 2.04 15.25 8.13
N ILE A 19 2.01 14.07 7.51
CA ILE A 19 1.26 13.84 6.29
C ILE A 19 0.44 12.55 6.37
N TYR A 20 -0.79 12.61 5.87
CA TYR A 20 -1.63 11.46 5.59
C TYR A 20 -1.87 11.33 4.09
N ILE A 21 -1.59 10.16 3.55
CA ILE A 21 -1.70 9.87 2.12
C ILE A 21 -2.69 8.73 1.92
N ALA A 22 -3.73 8.98 1.10
CA ALA A 22 -4.65 7.96 0.61
C ALA A 22 -4.50 7.80 -0.91
N VAL A 23 -5.21 6.85 -1.51
CA VAL A 23 -5.19 6.62 -2.96
C VAL A 23 -5.63 7.88 -3.74
N LYS A 24 -6.63 8.60 -3.20
CA LYS A 24 -7.13 9.87 -3.78
C LYS A 24 -7.23 10.92 -2.68
N PHE A 25 -7.11 12.19 -3.06
CA PHE A 25 -7.28 13.31 -2.14
C PHE A 25 -8.62 13.29 -1.40
N ASP A 26 -9.72 13.09 -2.13
CA ASP A 26 -11.06 13.02 -1.53
C ASP A 26 -11.18 11.89 -0.50
N ASN A 27 -10.49 10.77 -0.72
CA ASN A 27 -10.46 9.67 0.24
C ASN A 27 -9.69 10.10 1.50
N ALA A 28 -8.55 10.78 1.36
CA ALA A 28 -7.79 11.27 2.51
C ALA A 28 -8.64 12.19 3.40
N ILE A 29 -9.39 13.10 2.79
CA ILE A 29 -10.29 14.01 3.52
C ILE A 29 -11.41 13.23 4.22
N LYS A 30 -12.11 12.36 3.48
CA LYS A 30 -13.27 11.62 4.02
C LYS A 30 -12.89 10.64 5.12
N GLN A 31 -11.73 10.01 5.01
CA GLN A 31 -11.32 8.92 5.90
C GLN A 31 -10.65 9.42 7.19
N CYS A 32 -9.94 10.55 7.13
CA CYS A 32 -9.06 10.89 8.23
C CYS A 32 -9.21 12.33 8.77
N PHE A 33 -9.66 13.29 7.96
CA PHE A 33 -9.66 14.70 8.36
C PHE A 33 -10.49 14.97 9.60
N ASP A 34 -11.78 14.61 9.61
CA ASP A 34 -12.69 14.88 10.74
C ASP A 34 -12.23 14.12 11.99
N LEU A 35 -11.69 12.92 11.85
CA LEU A 35 -11.12 12.13 12.94
C LEU A 35 -9.90 12.81 13.58
N CYS A 36 -9.07 13.48 12.76
CA CYS A 36 -7.96 14.28 13.29
C CYS A 36 -8.48 15.51 14.07
N VAL A 37 -9.52 16.19 13.57
CA VAL A 37 -10.14 17.32 14.28
C VAL A 37 -10.74 16.88 15.63
N GLU A 38 -11.42 15.75 15.65
CA GLU A 38 -11.99 15.16 16.89
C GLU A 38 -10.88 14.75 17.87
N SER A 39 -9.86 14.04 17.39
CA SER A 39 -8.72 13.64 18.22
C SER A 39 -7.94 14.83 18.76
N ALA A 40 -7.81 15.92 18.00
CA ALA A 40 -7.19 17.15 18.47
C ALA A 40 -7.95 17.77 19.65
N LYS A 41 -9.29 17.75 19.60
CA LYS A 41 -10.14 18.20 20.72
C LYS A 41 -9.97 17.32 21.96
N GLU A 42 -9.93 15.98 21.77
CA GLU A 42 -9.69 15.02 22.87
C GLU A 42 -8.35 15.27 23.55
N CYS A 43 -7.33 15.68 22.79
CA CYS A 43 -5.97 15.98 23.29
C CYS A 43 -5.78 17.43 23.75
N GLU A 44 -6.83 18.26 23.73
CA GLU A 44 -6.77 19.70 24.02
C GLU A 44 -5.73 20.46 23.16
N LEU A 45 -5.47 19.94 21.94
CA LEU A 45 -4.54 20.56 21.00
C LEU A 45 -5.28 21.59 20.16
N SER A 46 -4.93 22.87 20.39
CA SER A 46 -5.61 24.00 19.75
C SER A 46 -5.35 24.05 18.25
N ILE A 47 -6.41 24.04 17.45
CA ILE A 47 -6.37 24.20 16.00
C ILE A 47 -6.40 25.71 15.70
N GLU A 48 -5.39 26.19 14.96
CA GLU A 48 -5.32 27.56 14.46
C GLU A 48 -6.11 27.70 13.16
N THR A 49 -5.87 26.80 12.20
CA THR A 49 -6.62 26.75 10.94
C THR A 49 -6.89 25.33 10.51
N SER A 50 -8.04 25.12 9.85
CA SER A 50 -8.35 23.83 9.21
C SER A 50 -9.13 24.06 7.92
N SER A 51 -8.71 23.40 6.84
CA SER A 51 -9.32 23.52 5.52
C SER A 51 -9.37 22.16 4.83
N LYS A 52 -10.58 21.67 4.58
CA LYS A 52 -10.78 20.43 3.80
C LYS A 52 -10.39 20.62 2.34
N ASN A 53 -10.60 21.82 1.78
CA ASN A 53 -10.27 22.12 0.40
C ASN A 53 -8.76 22.11 0.14
N ASP A 54 -7.98 22.68 1.09
CA ASP A 54 -6.52 22.66 1.01
C ASP A 54 -5.93 21.35 1.55
N GLY A 55 -6.75 20.56 2.25
CA GLY A 55 -6.32 19.35 2.93
C GLY A 55 -5.24 19.63 3.95
N SER A 56 -5.52 20.51 4.92
CA SER A 56 -4.56 20.90 5.96
C SER A 56 -5.24 21.23 7.29
N ILE A 57 -4.56 20.87 8.38
CA ILE A 57 -4.85 21.29 9.74
C ILE A 57 -3.56 21.87 10.30
N VAL A 58 -3.61 23.10 10.82
CA VAL A 58 -2.48 23.78 11.47
C VAL A 58 -2.82 24.00 12.93
N PHE A 59 -1.89 23.69 13.80
CA PHE A 59 -2.03 23.81 15.25
C PHE A 59 -1.28 25.02 15.78
N SER A 60 -1.76 25.63 16.88
CA SER A 60 -1.17 26.82 17.50
C SER A 60 0.27 26.60 18.02
N ASN A 61 0.73 25.35 18.15
CA ASN A 61 2.09 25.01 18.53
C ASN A 61 3.07 24.89 17.35
N GLY A 62 2.65 25.30 16.14
CA GLY A 62 3.44 25.21 14.91
C GLY A 62 3.43 23.85 14.21
N SER A 63 2.73 22.86 14.76
CA SER A 63 2.56 21.57 14.10
C SER A 63 1.49 21.62 13.02
N SER A 64 1.53 20.66 12.09
CA SER A 64 0.53 20.59 11.02
C SER A 64 0.31 19.18 10.52
N ILE A 65 -0.88 18.92 9.98
CA ILE A 65 -1.19 17.70 9.25
C ILE A 65 -1.66 18.09 7.85
N ILE A 66 -1.04 17.55 6.82
CA ILE A 66 -1.51 17.68 5.44
C ILE A 66 -2.07 16.36 4.93
N PHE A 67 -3.12 16.45 4.11
CA PHE A 67 -3.82 15.32 3.52
C PHE A 67 -3.62 15.36 2.01
N ARG A 68 -3.16 14.24 1.42
CA ARG A 68 -2.88 14.19 -0.01
C ARG A 68 -3.34 12.85 -0.62
N GLY A 69 -3.54 12.87 -1.93
CA GLY A 69 -3.71 11.66 -2.73
C GLY A 69 -2.42 11.25 -3.42
N ASN A 70 -2.34 9.97 -3.83
CA ASN A 70 -1.25 9.44 -4.64
C ASN A 70 -1.81 8.72 -5.87
N SER A 71 -2.63 9.42 -6.66
CA SER A 71 -3.27 8.87 -7.85
C SER A 71 -2.33 8.73 -9.06
N ASN A 72 -1.17 9.40 -9.04
CA ASN A 72 -0.14 9.34 -10.08
C ASN A 72 1.18 9.93 -9.56
N LYS A 73 2.27 9.79 -10.35
CA LYS A 73 3.59 10.32 -9.99
C LYS A 73 3.63 11.84 -9.80
N VAL A 74 2.82 12.59 -10.54
CA VAL A 74 2.79 14.05 -10.42
C VAL A 74 2.26 14.48 -9.05
N GLU A 75 1.28 13.76 -8.51
CA GLU A 75 0.79 14.02 -7.15
C GLU A 75 1.87 13.69 -6.10
N ALA A 76 2.59 12.60 -6.27
CA ALA A 76 3.71 12.27 -5.40
C ALA A 76 4.81 13.33 -5.45
N ASP A 77 5.16 13.83 -6.65
CA ASP A 77 6.21 14.85 -6.82
C ASP A 77 5.90 16.18 -6.13
N LYS A 78 4.63 16.54 -5.95
CA LYS A 78 4.23 17.73 -5.18
C LYS A 78 4.64 17.68 -3.70
N LEU A 79 4.98 16.50 -3.21
CA LEU A 79 5.45 16.33 -1.83
C LEU A 79 6.93 16.60 -1.66
N ARG A 80 7.70 16.64 -2.75
CA ARG A 80 9.14 16.90 -2.71
C ARG A 80 9.44 18.27 -2.07
N GLY A 81 10.49 18.32 -1.26
CA GLY A 81 10.91 19.50 -0.55
C GLY A 81 10.13 19.81 0.72
N ASN A 82 9.07 19.06 1.03
CA ASN A 82 8.48 19.12 2.36
C ASN A 82 9.34 18.35 3.37
N LYS A 83 9.09 18.62 4.66
CA LYS A 83 9.73 17.96 5.78
C LYS A 83 8.64 17.36 6.65
N PHE A 84 8.76 16.08 6.99
CA PHE A 84 7.76 15.42 7.82
C PHE A 84 8.42 14.70 8.99
N ARG A 85 7.80 14.80 10.16
CA ARG A 85 8.14 13.96 11.32
C ARG A 85 7.40 12.63 11.26
N LEU A 86 6.17 12.63 10.71
CA LEU A 86 5.38 11.42 10.51
C LEU A 86 4.73 11.44 9.13
N ALA A 87 4.92 10.36 8.39
CA ALA A 87 4.19 10.08 7.16
C ALA A 87 3.35 8.82 7.32
N CYS A 88 2.05 8.93 7.14
CA CYS A 88 1.11 7.79 7.12
C CYS A 88 0.61 7.57 5.71
N VAL A 89 0.82 6.38 5.16
CA VAL A 89 0.28 5.96 3.87
C VAL A 89 -0.78 4.90 4.14
N ASP A 90 -2.03 5.25 3.86
CA ASP A 90 -3.18 4.36 4.01
C ASP A 90 -3.45 3.61 2.71
N GLU A 91 -4.03 2.42 2.83
CA GLU A 91 -4.25 1.51 1.70
C GLU A 91 -2.97 1.26 0.89
N ALA A 92 -1.85 1.08 1.58
CA ALA A 92 -0.52 0.98 0.97
C ALA A 92 -0.38 -0.16 -0.05
N ALA A 93 -1.15 -1.24 0.11
CA ALA A 93 -1.19 -2.35 -0.84
C ALA A 93 -1.82 -1.99 -2.18
N PHE A 94 -2.67 -0.94 -2.21
CA PHE A 94 -3.44 -0.50 -3.38
C PHE A 94 -2.94 0.81 -3.97
N GLN A 95 -1.90 1.40 -3.37
CA GLN A 95 -1.28 2.63 -3.86
C GLN A 95 -0.50 2.40 -5.15
N ILE A 96 -0.61 3.34 -6.07
CA ILE A 96 0.17 3.34 -7.31
C ILE A 96 1.61 3.79 -7.02
N ASN A 97 2.58 3.17 -7.69
CA ASN A 97 4.00 3.57 -7.61
C ASN A 97 4.57 3.67 -6.20
N MET A 98 4.18 2.76 -5.29
CA MET A 98 4.61 2.78 -3.88
C MET A 98 6.13 2.85 -3.71
N ASN A 99 6.88 2.09 -4.52
CA ASN A 99 8.34 2.12 -4.47
C ASN A 99 8.90 3.54 -4.71
N TYR A 100 8.35 4.23 -5.69
CA TYR A 100 8.70 5.63 -5.97
C TYR A 100 8.26 6.57 -4.85
N LEU A 101 7.01 6.46 -4.41
CA LEU A 101 6.47 7.30 -3.33
C LEU A 101 7.34 7.19 -2.07
N VAL A 102 7.68 5.97 -1.66
CA VAL A 102 8.45 5.76 -0.43
C VAL A 102 9.90 6.14 -0.60
N ASN A 103 10.60 5.56 -1.58
CA ASN A 103 12.06 5.69 -1.66
C ASN A 103 12.52 7.03 -2.24
N ASP A 104 11.82 7.54 -3.26
CA ASP A 104 12.25 8.74 -3.98
C ASP A 104 11.62 10.03 -3.47
N VAL A 105 10.50 9.93 -2.72
CA VAL A 105 9.77 11.11 -2.25
C VAL A 105 9.73 11.19 -0.73
N LEU A 106 9.11 10.20 -0.04
CA LEU A 106 8.90 10.30 1.40
C LEU A 106 10.18 10.12 2.21
N THR A 107 11.06 9.19 1.83
CA THR A 107 12.32 8.98 2.53
C THR A 107 13.15 10.28 2.63
N PRO A 108 13.39 11.04 1.55
CA PRO A 108 14.04 12.34 1.66
C PRO A 108 13.29 13.34 2.54
N CYS A 109 11.95 13.35 2.48
CA CYS A 109 11.13 14.27 3.30
C CYS A 109 11.17 13.94 4.81
N LEU A 110 11.55 12.73 5.18
CA LEU A 110 11.67 12.27 6.56
C LEU A 110 13.07 12.47 7.16
N MET A 111 14.09 12.73 6.34
CA MET A 111 15.49 12.81 6.80
C MET A 111 15.81 13.99 7.72
N ASP A 112 14.98 15.02 7.73
CA ASP A 112 15.22 16.22 8.55
C ASP A 112 14.92 16.01 10.05
N TYR A 113 14.26 14.91 10.41
CA TYR A 113 13.94 14.58 11.79
C TYR A 113 14.55 13.23 12.15
N ASN A 114 15.40 13.19 13.19
CA ASN A 114 16.04 11.93 13.64
C ASN A 114 15.05 10.89 14.21
N ASP A 115 13.87 11.34 14.60
CA ASP A 115 12.77 10.54 15.16
C ASP A 115 11.59 10.43 14.19
N SER A 116 11.84 10.69 12.91
CA SER A 116 10.79 10.56 11.90
C SER A 116 10.33 9.12 11.72
N VAL A 117 9.05 8.95 11.40
CA VAL A 117 8.42 7.66 11.23
C VAL A 117 7.62 7.60 9.92
N LEU A 118 7.79 6.49 9.21
CA LEU A 118 6.92 6.09 8.11
C LEU A 118 6.00 4.97 8.55
N VAL A 119 4.69 5.16 8.41
CA VAL A 119 3.67 4.15 8.68
C VAL A 119 2.97 3.77 7.39
N LEU A 120 2.98 2.49 7.09
CA LEU A 120 2.25 1.89 5.97
C LEU A 120 1.11 1.05 6.54
N ALA A 121 -0.12 1.37 6.20
CA ALA A 121 -1.30 0.64 6.67
C ALA A 121 -2.12 0.14 5.47
N SER A 122 -2.56 -1.10 5.52
CA SER A 122 -3.45 -1.69 4.51
C SER A 122 -3.98 -3.04 4.94
N THR A 123 -5.05 -3.51 4.30
CA THR A 123 -5.31 -4.95 4.19
C THR A 123 -4.27 -5.61 3.27
N PRO A 124 -4.04 -6.92 3.39
CA PRO A 124 -3.11 -7.64 2.51
C PRO A 124 -3.47 -7.50 1.03
N ALA A 125 -2.45 -7.37 0.18
CA ALA A 125 -2.64 -7.20 -1.26
C ALA A 125 -3.32 -8.41 -1.91
N VAL A 126 -4.08 -8.15 -2.98
CA VAL A 126 -4.70 -9.20 -3.82
C VAL A 126 -3.65 -9.91 -4.68
N VAL A 127 -2.64 -9.16 -5.13
CA VAL A 127 -1.54 -9.67 -5.96
C VAL A 127 -0.25 -9.81 -5.15
N PRO A 128 0.56 -10.84 -5.39
CA PRO A 128 1.82 -11.04 -4.69
C PRO A 128 2.89 -10.02 -5.13
N HIS A 129 3.96 -9.94 -4.36
CA HIS A 129 5.17 -9.16 -4.65
C HIS A 129 4.98 -7.64 -4.72
N THR A 130 3.91 -7.11 -4.15
CA THR A 130 3.73 -5.65 -3.99
C THR A 130 4.82 -5.07 -3.08
N PHE A 131 5.03 -3.75 -3.16
CA PHE A 131 5.94 -3.05 -2.24
C PHE A 131 5.53 -3.29 -0.78
N PHE A 132 4.23 -3.20 -0.48
CA PHE A 132 3.71 -3.39 0.88
C PHE A 132 3.97 -4.80 1.41
N GLN A 133 3.81 -5.84 0.58
CA GLN A 133 4.16 -7.21 0.97
C GLN A 133 5.66 -7.35 1.24
N LYS A 134 6.51 -6.81 0.36
CA LYS A 134 7.96 -6.85 0.54
C LYS A 134 8.40 -6.13 1.81
N ALA A 135 7.78 -4.98 2.12
CA ALA A 135 8.02 -4.26 3.36
C ALA A 135 7.57 -5.07 4.59
N PHE A 136 6.44 -5.80 4.48
CA PHE A 136 5.95 -6.66 5.56
C PHE A 136 6.82 -7.90 5.77
N ASP A 137 7.26 -8.55 4.70
CA ASP A 137 8.10 -9.76 4.77
C ASP A 137 9.57 -9.44 5.10
N GLY A 138 10.00 -8.20 4.91
CA GLY A 138 11.36 -7.72 5.13
C GLY A 138 11.66 -7.45 6.61
N GLN A 139 12.94 -7.18 6.92
CA GLN A 139 13.41 -6.84 8.26
C GLN A 139 13.56 -5.33 8.50
N GLU A 140 13.30 -4.52 7.48
CA GLU A 140 13.49 -3.05 7.55
C GLU A 140 12.36 -2.35 8.30
N TYR A 141 11.17 -2.97 8.34
CA TYR A 141 9.98 -2.44 8.97
C TYR A 141 9.59 -3.25 10.20
N LYS A 142 9.10 -2.54 11.22
CA LYS A 142 8.45 -3.19 12.35
C LYS A 142 7.00 -3.49 11.99
N ASN A 143 6.63 -4.77 12.00
CA ASN A 143 5.35 -5.23 11.51
C ASN A 143 4.36 -5.47 12.64
N TYR A 144 3.12 -5.12 12.36
CA TYR A 144 1.96 -5.36 13.21
C TYR A 144 0.84 -5.93 12.34
N SER A 145 0.15 -6.93 12.86
CA SER A 145 -1.02 -7.50 12.20
C SER A 145 -2.11 -7.71 13.23
N TRP A 146 -3.33 -7.44 12.83
CA TRP A 146 -4.54 -7.73 13.60
C TRP A 146 -5.70 -8.04 12.65
N SER A 147 -6.68 -8.73 13.17
CA SER A 147 -7.87 -9.17 12.47
C SER A 147 -9.13 -8.57 13.09
N LEU A 148 -10.28 -8.86 12.49
CA LEU A 148 -11.57 -8.51 13.09
C LEU A 148 -11.73 -9.14 14.49
N VAL A 149 -11.14 -10.31 14.71
CA VAL A 149 -11.20 -11.04 15.99
C VAL A 149 -10.49 -10.28 17.11
N ASP A 150 -9.48 -9.49 16.77
CA ASP A 150 -8.74 -8.67 17.72
C ASP A 150 -9.45 -7.36 18.08
N ASN A 151 -10.61 -7.08 17.48
CA ASN A 151 -11.32 -5.84 17.70
C ASN A 151 -12.16 -5.90 19.02
N PRO A 152 -11.76 -5.17 20.07
CA PRO A 152 -12.43 -5.25 21.38
C PRO A 152 -13.86 -4.66 21.40
N PHE A 153 -14.25 -3.96 20.35
CA PHE A 153 -15.59 -3.34 20.22
C PHE A 153 -16.61 -4.26 19.56
N ILE A 154 -16.20 -5.44 19.08
CA ILE A 154 -17.09 -6.43 18.49
C ILE A 154 -17.26 -7.58 19.49
N PRO A 155 -18.45 -7.76 20.08
CA PRO A 155 -18.65 -8.75 21.14
C PRO A 155 -18.40 -10.20 20.69
N ASN A 156 -18.86 -10.56 19.47
CA ASN A 156 -18.78 -11.90 18.91
C ASN A 156 -18.18 -11.83 17.49
N PRO A 157 -16.88 -11.59 17.35
CA PRO A 157 -16.28 -11.35 16.04
C PRO A 157 -16.35 -12.57 15.10
N GLU A 158 -16.30 -13.79 15.60
CA GLU A 158 -16.45 -15.00 14.78
C GLU A 158 -17.86 -15.16 14.22
N GLU A 159 -18.90 -14.84 15.02
CA GLU A 159 -20.28 -14.83 14.56
C GLU A 159 -20.52 -13.75 13.50
N GLU A 160 -19.87 -12.61 13.65
CA GLU A 160 -19.93 -11.52 12.67
C GLU A 160 -19.25 -11.92 11.35
N ILE A 161 -18.10 -12.59 11.40
CA ILE A 161 -17.45 -13.16 10.22
C ILE A 161 -18.36 -14.18 9.53
N GLN A 162 -18.99 -15.09 10.30
CA GLN A 162 -19.94 -16.05 9.76
C GLN A 162 -21.13 -15.36 9.10
N ARG A 163 -21.72 -14.36 9.77
CA ARG A 163 -22.84 -13.58 9.23
C ARG A 163 -22.48 -12.89 7.89
N ILE A 164 -21.27 -12.33 7.80
CA ILE A 164 -20.79 -11.71 6.56
C ILE A 164 -20.60 -12.76 5.46
N ALA A 165 -20.01 -13.91 5.77
CA ALA A 165 -19.82 -15.00 4.84
C ALA A 165 -21.16 -15.49 4.27
N ASP A 166 -22.14 -15.74 5.16
CA ASP A 166 -23.49 -16.18 4.79
C ASP A 166 -24.21 -15.14 3.93
N SER A 167 -24.12 -13.85 4.29
CA SER A 167 -24.75 -12.76 3.52
C SER A 167 -24.19 -12.61 2.10
N LYS A 168 -22.93 -12.99 1.90
CA LYS A 168 -22.25 -12.97 0.60
C LYS A 168 -22.33 -14.31 -0.14
N GLY A 169 -22.80 -15.37 0.50
CA GLY A 169 -22.81 -16.71 -0.06
C GLY A 169 -21.40 -17.26 -0.34
N ILE A 170 -20.42 -16.90 0.48
CA ILE A 170 -19.02 -17.33 0.31
C ILE A 170 -18.56 -18.16 1.51
N PRO A 171 -17.65 -19.11 1.32
CA PRO A 171 -17.11 -19.92 2.42
C PRO A 171 -16.16 -19.10 3.31
N LEU A 172 -15.96 -19.56 4.56
CA LEU A 172 -15.09 -18.89 5.54
C LEU A 172 -13.60 -18.86 5.15
N ASP A 173 -13.18 -19.75 4.28
CA ASP A 173 -11.83 -19.81 3.72
C ASP A 173 -11.70 -19.04 2.39
N SER A 174 -12.73 -18.30 2.00
CA SER A 174 -12.68 -17.47 0.80
C SER A 174 -11.60 -16.39 0.89
N PRO A 175 -10.98 -16.00 -0.25
CA PRO A 175 -9.96 -14.95 -0.31
C PRO A 175 -10.38 -13.65 0.37
N PHE A 176 -11.66 -13.28 0.24
CA PHE A 176 -12.23 -12.09 0.87
C PHE A 176 -12.16 -12.19 2.41
N ILE A 177 -12.69 -13.26 3.00
CA ILE A 177 -12.71 -13.45 4.45
C ILE A 177 -11.29 -13.47 5.01
N LEU A 178 -10.39 -14.20 4.35
CA LEU A 178 -9.02 -14.34 4.82
C LEU A 178 -8.25 -13.01 4.79
N ARG A 179 -8.38 -12.21 3.74
CA ARG A 179 -7.68 -10.93 3.65
C ARG A 179 -8.35 -9.80 4.43
N GLU A 180 -9.65 -9.57 4.18
CA GLU A 180 -10.33 -8.37 4.66
C GLU A 180 -10.75 -8.47 6.14
N LEU A 181 -11.08 -9.68 6.62
CA LEU A 181 -11.57 -9.86 7.98
C LEU A 181 -10.54 -10.49 8.91
N ARG A 182 -9.68 -11.37 8.38
CA ARG A 182 -8.65 -12.04 9.18
C ARG A 182 -7.25 -11.44 9.02
N GLY A 183 -7.04 -10.48 8.09
CA GLY A 183 -5.76 -9.83 7.86
C GLY A 183 -4.65 -10.77 7.37
N LEU A 184 -5.02 -11.91 6.76
CA LEU A 184 -4.07 -12.92 6.32
C LEU A 184 -3.59 -12.65 4.88
N TRP A 185 -2.31 -12.85 4.65
CA TRP A 185 -1.75 -12.87 3.30
C TRP A 185 -2.21 -14.13 2.57
N TYR A 186 -3.21 -13.96 1.72
CA TYR A 186 -3.77 -15.04 0.93
C TYR A 186 -3.81 -14.66 -0.55
N PHE A 187 -3.14 -15.45 -1.37
CA PHE A 187 -3.14 -15.28 -2.81
C PHE A 187 -3.91 -16.43 -3.44
N ASP A 188 -4.91 -16.09 -4.24
CA ASP A 188 -5.70 -17.11 -4.96
C ASP A 188 -4.86 -17.74 -6.06
N THR A 189 -4.25 -18.88 -5.74
CA THR A 189 -3.45 -19.65 -6.70
C THR A 189 -4.31 -20.32 -7.77
N GLU A 190 -5.62 -20.44 -7.56
CA GLU A 190 -6.53 -21.01 -8.55
C GLU A 190 -6.84 -20.03 -9.67
N ALA A 191 -6.82 -18.72 -9.39
CA ALA A 191 -6.95 -17.69 -10.40
C ALA A 191 -5.69 -17.53 -11.27
N GLN A 192 -4.57 -18.16 -10.90
CA GLN A 192 -3.35 -18.10 -11.71
C GLN A 192 -3.47 -18.95 -12.95
N VAL A 193 -3.35 -18.33 -14.12
CA VAL A 193 -3.36 -19.00 -15.43
C VAL A 193 -2.21 -20.01 -15.56
N PHE A 194 -1.05 -19.69 -14.94
CA PHE A 194 0.15 -20.54 -14.96
C PHE A 194 0.51 -21.00 -13.56
N LYS A 195 -0.11 -22.08 -13.10
CA LYS A 195 0.16 -22.67 -11.78
C LYS A 195 1.55 -23.31 -11.73
N GLY A 196 2.32 -23.00 -10.70
CA GLY A 196 3.52 -23.76 -10.31
C GLY A 196 4.72 -23.63 -11.24
N ARG A 197 4.81 -22.61 -12.11
CA ARG A 197 6.02 -22.40 -12.90
C ARG A 197 7.09 -21.76 -12.03
N LYS A 198 8.14 -22.53 -11.80
CA LYS A 198 9.41 -21.98 -11.33
C LYS A 198 10.03 -21.16 -12.44
N THR A 199 10.63 -20.04 -12.11
CA THR A 199 11.50 -19.32 -13.04
C THR A 199 12.64 -20.26 -13.41
N TYR A 200 12.72 -20.64 -14.67
CA TYR A 200 13.85 -21.43 -15.16
C TYR A 200 15.03 -20.50 -15.36
N ILE A 201 16.20 -20.97 -14.93
CA ILE A 201 17.46 -20.28 -15.15
C ILE A 201 17.68 -20.24 -16.66
N VAL A 202 17.90 -19.05 -17.19
CA VAL A 202 18.37 -18.90 -18.58
C VAL A 202 19.70 -19.63 -18.68
N PRO A 203 19.90 -20.53 -19.65
CA PRO A 203 21.19 -21.14 -19.88
C PRO A 203 22.27 -20.06 -20.03
N SER A 204 23.39 -20.23 -19.37
CA SER A 204 24.47 -19.24 -19.32
C SER A 204 25.03 -18.90 -20.70
N ASP A 205 24.69 -19.68 -21.70
CA ASP A 205 25.14 -19.49 -23.08
C ASP A 205 23.98 -19.58 -24.08
N LEU A 206 23.25 -18.44 -24.23
CA LEU A 206 22.20 -18.29 -25.24
C LEU A 206 22.71 -18.51 -26.68
N LYS A 207 24.04 -18.45 -26.90
CA LYS A 207 24.66 -18.66 -28.22
C LYS A 207 24.65 -20.13 -28.66
N GLU A 208 24.48 -21.05 -27.71
CA GLU A 208 24.35 -22.49 -28.00
C GLU A 208 22.92 -22.88 -28.39
N LEU A 209 21.94 -22.00 -28.18
CA LEU A 209 20.57 -22.24 -28.59
C LEU A 209 20.41 -21.99 -30.09
N ASN A 210 20.32 -23.06 -30.84
CA ASN A 210 20.13 -23.00 -32.28
C ASN A 210 18.64 -22.78 -32.60
N PHE A 211 18.17 -21.53 -32.60
CA PHE A 211 16.82 -21.20 -32.97
C PHE A 211 16.69 -20.63 -34.37
N THR A 212 15.65 -21.02 -35.08
CA THR A 212 15.38 -20.59 -36.46
C THR A 212 14.43 -19.37 -36.54
N ASN A 213 13.63 -19.17 -35.52
CA ASN A 213 12.64 -18.09 -35.47
C ASN A 213 12.53 -17.52 -34.03
N ILE A 214 12.27 -16.22 -33.98
CA ILE A 214 11.94 -15.51 -32.75
C ILE A 214 10.61 -14.78 -32.97
N CYS A 215 9.70 -14.91 -32.02
CA CYS A 215 8.46 -14.12 -31.95
C CYS A 215 8.45 -13.35 -30.62
N VAL A 216 8.03 -12.09 -30.68
CA VAL A 216 7.86 -11.27 -29.47
C VAL A 216 6.40 -10.88 -29.40
N GLY A 217 5.73 -11.29 -28.34
CA GLY A 217 4.40 -10.83 -27.98
C GLY A 217 4.50 -9.67 -26.97
N VAL A 218 3.75 -8.61 -27.20
CA VAL A 218 3.69 -7.47 -26.29
C VAL A 218 2.24 -7.22 -25.97
N ASP A 219 1.94 -7.17 -24.68
CA ASP A 219 0.66 -6.75 -24.13
C ASP A 219 0.84 -5.42 -23.41
N PHE A 220 0.18 -4.37 -23.91
CA PHE A 220 0.26 -3.04 -23.31
C PHE A 220 -0.88 -2.86 -22.30
N GLY A 221 -0.57 -2.95 -21.01
CA GLY A 221 -1.49 -2.55 -19.96
C GLY A 221 -1.68 -1.02 -19.95
N PHE A 222 -2.92 -0.56 -19.92
CA PHE A 222 -3.22 0.88 -19.77
C PHE A 222 -3.15 1.31 -18.29
N SER A 223 -3.64 0.47 -17.41
CA SER A 223 -3.59 0.63 -15.94
C SER A 223 -2.75 -0.44 -15.24
N ASP A 224 -2.32 -1.45 -15.98
CA ASP A 224 -1.58 -2.62 -15.50
C ASP A 224 -0.13 -2.60 -15.99
N TYR A 225 0.66 -3.57 -15.55
CA TYR A 225 2.03 -3.75 -16.07
C TYR A 225 2.00 -4.23 -17.52
N ASN A 226 2.90 -3.70 -18.34
CA ASN A 226 3.15 -4.24 -19.68
C ASN A 226 3.76 -5.63 -19.55
N ALA A 227 3.29 -6.56 -20.37
CA ALA A 227 3.90 -7.88 -20.49
C ALA A 227 4.63 -8.01 -21.84
N VAL A 228 5.87 -8.48 -21.78
CA VAL A 228 6.65 -8.79 -22.98
C VAL A 228 7.10 -10.24 -22.87
N VAL A 229 6.72 -11.04 -23.86
CA VAL A 229 7.11 -12.46 -23.94
C VAL A 229 7.88 -12.67 -25.23
N SER A 230 9.09 -13.18 -25.11
CA SER A 230 9.93 -13.59 -26.25
C SER A 230 9.93 -15.10 -26.35
N LEU A 231 9.56 -15.62 -27.51
CA LEU A 231 9.58 -17.05 -27.82
C LEU A 231 10.57 -17.32 -28.94
N ALA A 232 11.59 -18.10 -28.64
CA ALA A 232 12.50 -18.63 -29.62
C ALA A 232 12.10 -20.08 -30.00
N TYR A 233 12.13 -20.41 -31.26
CA TYR A 233 11.70 -21.71 -31.78
C TYR A 233 12.66 -22.28 -32.81
N ASN A 234 12.97 -23.56 -32.68
CA ASN A 234 13.71 -24.32 -33.69
C ASN A 234 12.79 -25.29 -34.41
N LYS A 235 12.63 -25.12 -35.74
CA LYS A 235 11.73 -25.93 -36.56
C LYS A 235 12.18 -27.38 -36.69
N ASP A 236 13.50 -27.60 -36.73
CA ASP A 236 14.08 -28.91 -37.00
C ASP A 236 13.99 -29.81 -35.74
N THR A 237 14.29 -29.23 -34.57
CA THR A 237 14.26 -29.96 -33.30
C THR A 237 12.93 -29.89 -32.61
N ARG A 238 12.02 -29.04 -33.07
CA ARG A 238 10.70 -28.72 -32.42
C ARG A 238 10.80 -28.25 -30.97
N GLN A 239 11.92 -27.65 -30.62
CA GLN A 239 12.16 -27.06 -29.31
C GLN A 239 11.72 -25.59 -29.28
N ALA A 240 11.16 -25.14 -28.18
CA ALA A 240 10.79 -23.76 -27.94
C ALA A 240 11.33 -23.31 -26.58
N TRP A 241 11.75 -22.06 -26.52
CA TRP A 241 12.23 -21.37 -25.31
C TRP A 241 11.43 -20.08 -25.13
N VAL A 242 11.02 -19.78 -23.89
CA VAL A 242 10.19 -18.62 -23.50
C VAL A 242 10.98 -17.81 -22.47
#